data_df08f8fed5c21f059e9aa3b212fd38ae
#
_entry.id   df08f8fed5c21f059e9aa3b212fd38ae
#
_cell.length_a   1.000
_cell.length_b   1.000
_cell.length_c   1.000
_cell.angle_alpha   90.00
_cell.angle_beta   90.00
_cell.angle_gamma   90.00
#
_symmetry.space_group_name_H-M   'P 1'
#
loop_
_entity.id
_entity.type
_entity.pdbx_description
1 polymer ?
#
loop_
_entity_poly.entity_id
_entity_poly.type
_entity_poly.pdbx_seq_one_letter_code
_entity_poly.pdbx_strand_id
1 'polypeptide(L)'
;MAVPVRAKKKKKHAATRTARPKVSRAKIPAAEWQARCELAAAHRLVAHFVFVDLTYNHISLRVPGEPGHFLVKADNVLMEQVTASNLVKYDLDGRQVGVSPYKASPAAYNLHAAVLGARPDINSAVHTHSPANLAVSAQRHGLLPITQQAMRFWNRIARYPNLTDDTTREGAGQLAAALGEHWVMLLENHGALVCGTTLAEAYIYHHFFELACRAQLGALAGGAELIVPSPEVCAARVAKFGRTGVYDSDSRDWVASMALVEKLYPDYKT
;
A
#
# COMPACT_ATOMS: atom_id res chain seq x y z
N MET A 1 19.25 -50.15 41.39
CA MET A 1 19.55 -50.40 39.96
C MET A 1 19.00 -49.23 39.15
N ALA A 2 19.86 -48.38 38.60
CA ALA A 2 19.49 -47.22 37.84
C ALA A 2 19.50 -47.57 36.33
N VAL A 3 18.38 -47.30 35.64
CA VAL A 3 18.24 -47.54 34.20
C VAL A 3 18.82 -46.33 33.43
N PRO A 4 19.68 -46.53 32.42
CA PRO A 4 20.29 -45.41 31.70
C PRO A 4 19.31 -44.83 30.68
N VAL A 5 19.10 -43.50 30.74
CA VAL A 5 18.29 -42.72 29.77
C VAL A 5 19.12 -42.54 28.49
N ARG A 6 18.68 -43.14 27.42
CA ARG A 6 19.27 -43.08 26.08
C ARG A 6 18.98 -41.72 25.42
N ALA A 7 19.98 -40.85 25.28
CA ALA A 7 19.87 -39.58 24.58
C ALA A 7 19.50 -39.76 23.10
N LYS A 8 18.33 -39.26 22.69
CA LYS A 8 17.93 -39.20 21.28
C LYS A 8 18.67 -38.07 20.55
N LYS A 9 19.53 -38.44 19.59
CA LYS A 9 20.19 -37.49 18.68
C LYS A 9 19.11 -36.76 17.86
N LYS A 10 18.95 -35.45 18.07
CA LYS A 10 18.14 -34.56 17.20
C LYS A 10 18.81 -34.48 15.83
N LYS A 11 18.20 -35.07 14.79
CA LYS A 11 18.56 -34.82 13.40
C LYS A 11 18.25 -33.36 13.09
N LYS A 12 19.27 -32.54 12.83
CA LYS A 12 19.11 -31.20 12.24
C LYS A 12 18.55 -31.38 10.82
N HIS A 13 17.26 -31.07 10.63
CA HIS A 13 16.72 -30.87 9.30
C HIS A 13 17.28 -29.54 8.79
N ALA A 14 18.30 -29.60 7.97
CA ALA A 14 18.69 -28.48 7.12
C ALA A 14 17.57 -28.30 6.10
N ALA A 15 16.68 -27.33 6.31
CA ALA A 15 15.73 -26.91 5.29
C ALA A 15 16.55 -26.36 4.11
N THR A 16 16.64 -27.10 3.03
CA THR A 16 17.13 -26.63 1.74
C THR A 16 16.21 -25.50 1.30
N ARG A 17 16.67 -24.24 1.48
CA ARG A 17 16.03 -23.06 0.91
C ARG A 17 16.13 -23.17 -0.60
N THR A 18 15.12 -23.78 -1.24
CA THR A 18 15.00 -23.71 -2.70
C THR A 18 14.94 -22.24 -3.10
N ALA A 19 15.89 -21.79 -3.91
CA ALA A 19 15.92 -20.44 -4.41
C ALA A 19 14.61 -20.19 -5.14
N ARG A 20 13.84 -19.17 -4.71
CA ARG A 20 12.60 -18.80 -5.37
C ARG A 20 12.96 -18.35 -6.80
N PRO A 21 12.21 -18.79 -7.83
CA PRO A 21 12.47 -18.37 -9.20
C PRO A 21 12.36 -16.85 -9.31
N LYS A 22 13.24 -16.24 -10.12
CA LYS A 22 13.30 -14.78 -10.31
C LYS A 22 13.00 -14.44 -11.77
N VAL A 23 12.32 -13.33 -12.00
CA VAL A 23 12.20 -12.77 -13.35
C VAL A 23 13.56 -12.23 -13.78
N SER A 24 14.01 -12.58 -14.99
CA SER A 24 15.32 -12.15 -15.48
C SER A 24 15.29 -10.66 -15.85
N ARG A 25 16.12 -9.85 -15.19
CA ARG A 25 16.32 -8.43 -15.47
C ARG A 25 16.67 -8.14 -16.95
N ALA A 26 17.40 -9.04 -17.61
CA ALA A 26 17.86 -8.86 -18.98
C ALA A 26 16.73 -8.73 -20.01
N LYS A 27 15.49 -9.10 -19.64
CA LYS A 27 14.31 -9.06 -20.50
C LYS A 27 13.34 -7.91 -20.16
N ILE A 28 13.68 -7.06 -19.18
CA ILE A 28 12.83 -5.98 -18.69
C ILE A 28 13.43 -4.64 -19.12
N PRO A 29 12.65 -3.72 -19.76
CA PRO A 29 13.10 -2.38 -20.09
C PRO A 29 13.64 -1.63 -18.86
N ALA A 30 14.63 -0.77 -19.04
CA ALA A 30 15.29 -0.07 -17.93
C ALA A 30 14.30 0.76 -17.09
N ALA A 31 13.35 1.45 -17.75
CA ALA A 31 12.33 2.25 -17.05
C ALA A 31 11.39 1.38 -16.21
N GLU A 32 10.96 0.23 -16.73
CA GLU A 32 10.15 -0.72 -15.95
C GLU A 32 10.95 -1.30 -14.77
N TRP A 33 12.25 -1.61 -14.99
CA TRP A 33 13.09 -2.13 -13.90
C TRP A 33 13.26 -1.11 -12.77
N GLN A 34 13.45 0.16 -13.11
CA GLN A 34 13.52 1.25 -12.13
C GLN A 34 12.19 1.34 -11.34
N ALA A 35 11.06 1.33 -12.04
CA ALA A 35 9.74 1.34 -11.41
C ALA A 35 9.52 0.13 -10.46
N ARG A 36 10.04 -1.05 -10.84
CA ARG A 36 10.02 -2.25 -9.98
C ARG A 36 10.86 -2.06 -8.71
N CYS A 37 12.04 -1.46 -8.83
CA CYS A 37 12.88 -1.15 -7.67
C CYS A 37 12.17 -0.17 -6.73
N GLU A 38 11.63 0.92 -7.26
CA GLU A 38 10.91 1.92 -6.46
C GLU A 38 9.66 1.34 -5.79
N LEU A 39 8.89 0.53 -6.52
CA LEU A 39 7.71 -0.14 -5.96
C LEU A 39 8.09 -1.15 -4.88
N ALA A 40 9.16 -1.91 -5.06
CA ALA A 40 9.68 -2.82 -4.03
C ALA A 40 10.12 -2.04 -2.77
N ALA A 41 10.80 -0.89 -2.96
CA ALA A 41 11.16 0.00 -1.86
C ALA A 41 9.92 0.51 -1.11
N ALA A 42 8.89 0.95 -1.82
CA ALA A 42 7.64 1.42 -1.20
C ALA A 42 6.97 0.33 -0.34
N HIS A 43 6.95 -0.92 -0.79
CA HIS A 43 6.45 -2.04 0.03
C HIS A 43 7.26 -2.21 1.32
N ARG A 44 8.60 -2.17 1.24
CA ARG A 44 9.48 -2.26 2.41
C ARG A 44 9.26 -1.09 3.39
N LEU A 45 9.07 0.13 2.85
CA LEU A 45 8.79 1.32 3.66
C LEU A 45 7.45 1.22 4.39
N VAL A 46 6.40 0.78 3.71
CA VAL A 46 5.10 0.58 4.36
C VAL A 46 5.23 -0.47 5.46
N ALA A 47 5.87 -1.60 5.20
CA ALA A 47 6.10 -2.62 6.23
C ALA A 47 6.98 -2.12 7.41
N HIS A 48 7.91 -1.20 7.15
CA HIS A 48 8.76 -0.63 8.19
C HIS A 48 8.02 0.30 9.15
N PHE A 49 7.12 1.14 8.62
CA PHE A 49 6.43 2.17 9.40
C PHE A 49 5.03 1.77 9.87
N VAL A 50 4.43 0.79 9.23
CA VAL A 50 3.04 0.39 9.42
C VAL A 50 2.97 -1.09 9.76
N PHE A 51 2.17 -1.44 10.75
CA PHE A 51 1.84 -2.84 10.98
C PHE A 51 0.95 -3.32 9.83
N VAL A 52 1.43 -4.29 9.05
CA VAL A 52 0.76 -4.80 7.85
C VAL A 52 0.15 -6.18 8.10
N ASP A 53 -0.94 -6.48 7.39
CA ASP A 53 -1.69 -7.73 7.53
C ASP A 53 -1.13 -8.80 6.57
N LEU A 54 -0.08 -9.50 7.02
CA LEU A 54 0.55 -10.62 6.31
C LEU A 54 0.72 -10.36 4.80
N THR A 55 0.02 -11.11 3.95
CA THR A 55 0.08 -11.00 2.49
C THR A 55 -1.03 -10.16 1.87
N TYR A 56 -1.99 -9.68 2.67
CA TYR A 56 -3.21 -9.03 2.19
C TYR A 56 -3.04 -7.56 1.80
N ASN A 57 -1.92 -6.93 2.17
CA ASN A 57 -1.66 -5.54 1.79
C ASN A 57 -0.88 -5.47 0.48
N HIS A 58 -1.16 -4.47 -0.35
CA HIS A 58 -0.54 -4.37 -1.66
C HIS A 58 -0.46 -2.91 -2.16
N ILE A 59 0.55 -2.66 -2.99
CA ILE A 59 0.76 -1.37 -3.66
C ILE A 59 0.88 -1.66 -5.15
N SER A 60 0.29 -0.79 -5.98
CA SER A 60 0.48 -0.82 -7.43
C SER A 60 1.20 0.42 -7.94
N LEU A 61 1.85 0.26 -9.09
CA LEU A 61 2.47 1.34 -9.84
C LEU A 61 2.24 1.10 -11.34
N ARG A 62 1.69 2.08 -12.04
CA ARG A 62 1.57 2.07 -13.50
C ARG A 62 2.96 1.99 -14.13
N VAL A 63 3.11 1.18 -15.17
CA VAL A 63 4.39 1.01 -15.85
C VAL A 63 4.72 2.26 -16.67
N PRO A 64 5.91 2.85 -16.49
CA PRO A 64 6.31 4.02 -17.29
C PRO A 64 6.29 3.74 -18.78
N GLY A 65 5.61 4.61 -19.54
CA GLY A 65 5.46 4.45 -21.00
C GLY A 65 4.42 3.42 -21.44
N GLU A 66 3.80 2.69 -20.52
CA GLU A 66 2.78 1.67 -20.80
C GLU A 66 1.51 1.94 -19.97
N PRO A 67 0.68 2.93 -20.33
CA PRO A 67 -0.46 3.37 -19.48
C PRO A 67 -1.53 2.29 -19.26
N GLY A 68 -1.56 1.26 -20.08
CA GLY A 68 -2.45 0.11 -19.93
C GLY A 68 -1.93 -0.99 -19.01
N HIS A 69 -0.73 -0.84 -18.41
CA HIS A 69 -0.13 -1.86 -17.57
C HIS A 69 0.29 -1.33 -16.20
N PHE A 70 0.28 -2.21 -15.20
CA PHE A 70 0.75 -1.88 -13.85
C PHE A 70 1.51 -3.04 -13.20
N LEU A 71 2.32 -2.71 -12.22
CA LEU A 71 3.04 -3.64 -11.36
C LEU A 71 2.31 -3.77 -10.03
N VAL A 72 2.30 -4.96 -9.46
CA VAL A 72 1.72 -5.25 -8.15
C VAL A 72 2.48 -6.40 -7.48
N LYS A 73 2.35 -6.51 -6.16
CA LYS A 73 2.98 -7.55 -5.34
C LYS A 73 2.41 -8.94 -5.64
N ALA A 74 3.27 -9.96 -5.59
CA ALA A 74 2.82 -11.36 -5.59
C ALA A 74 2.06 -11.72 -4.30
N ASP A 75 1.05 -12.59 -4.39
CA ASP A 75 0.16 -12.98 -3.29
C ASP A 75 0.88 -13.71 -2.15
N ASN A 76 1.87 -14.53 -2.47
CA ASN A 76 2.63 -15.36 -1.52
C ASN A 76 3.93 -14.70 -1.01
N VAL A 77 4.02 -13.38 -1.09
CA VAL A 77 5.18 -12.58 -0.65
C VAL A 77 4.74 -11.55 0.37
N LEU A 78 5.37 -11.53 1.54
CA LEU A 78 5.17 -10.46 2.53
C LEU A 78 5.71 -9.13 1.99
N MET A 79 5.20 -8.01 2.47
CA MET A 79 5.67 -6.69 2.03
C MET A 79 7.17 -6.50 2.29
N GLU A 80 7.68 -7.04 3.40
CA GLU A 80 9.10 -7.04 3.75
C GLU A 80 9.98 -7.89 2.82
N GLN A 81 9.38 -8.74 2.00
CA GLN A 81 10.07 -9.66 1.11
C GLN A 81 9.95 -9.26 -0.37
N VAL A 82 9.25 -8.16 -0.64
CA VAL A 82 9.09 -7.70 -2.03
C VAL A 82 10.44 -7.25 -2.59
N THR A 83 10.72 -7.72 -3.80
CA THR A 83 11.90 -7.33 -4.60
C THR A 83 11.47 -6.97 -6.01
N ALA A 84 12.31 -6.29 -6.76
CA ALA A 84 12.03 -5.92 -8.16
C ALA A 84 11.64 -7.12 -9.03
N SER A 85 12.27 -8.29 -8.80
CA SER A 85 12.06 -9.50 -9.59
C SER A 85 10.83 -10.34 -9.19
N ASN A 86 10.21 -10.11 -8.02
CA ASN A 86 9.02 -10.85 -7.61
C ASN A 86 7.71 -10.05 -7.76
N LEU A 87 7.79 -8.84 -8.28
CA LEU A 87 6.61 -8.08 -8.70
C LEU A 87 6.02 -8.66 -9.98
N VAL A 88 4.71 -8.56 -10.13
CA VAL A 88 3.97 -9.09 -11.26
C VAL A 88 3.38 -7.94 -12.07
N LYS A 89 3.42 -8.04 -13.41
CA LYS A 89 2.83 -7.07 -14.33
C LYS A 89 1.46 -7.55 -14.78
N TYR A 90 0.46 -6.69 -14.73
CA TYR A 90 -0.89 -6.92 -15.20
C TYR A 90 -1.34 -5.83 -16.16
N ASP A 91 -2.28 -6.16 -17.07
CA ASP A 91 -3.04 -5.16 -17.82
C ASP A 91 -4.28 -4.69 -17.03
N LEU A 92 -4.94 -3.65 -17.53
CA LEU A 92 -6.16 -3.11 -16.91
C LEU A 92 -7.38 -4.04 -17.04
N ASP A 93 -7.26 -5.13 -17.81
CA ASP A 93 -8.24 -6.20 -17.85
C ASP A 93 -8.00 -7.26 -16.76
N GLY A 94 -6.95 -7.12 -15.95
CA GLY A 94 -6.59 -8.07 -14.90
C GLY A 94 -5.89 -9.32 -15.44
N ARG A 95 -5.31 -9.27 -16.66
CA ARG A 95 -4.53 -10.37 -17.22
C ARG A 95 -3.06 -10.17 -16.92
N GLN A 96 -2.39 -11.22 -16.51
CA GLN A 96 -0.94 -11.16 -16.30
C GLN A 96 -0.19 -10.95 -17.62
N VAL A 97 0.74 -10.01 -17.63
CA VAL A 97 1.56 -9.65 -18.80
C VAL A 97 2.98 -10.16 -18.62
N GLY A 98 3.48 -10.84 -19.66
CA GLY A 98 4.83 -11.42 -19.64
C GLY A 98 4.91 -12.73 -18.85
N VAL A 99 6.15 -13.24 -18.71
CA VAL A 99 6.40 -14.52 -18.02
C VAL A 99 6.89 -14.23 -16.60
N SER A 100 6.11 -14.62 -15.61
CA SER A 100 6.49 -14.59 -14.20
C SER A 100 6.05 -15.89 -13.53
N PRO A 101 6.86 -16.47 -12.63
CA PRO A 101 6.45 -17.59 -11.80
C PRO A 101 5.52 -17.19 -10.67
N TYR A 102 5.32 -15.89 -10.48
CA TYR A 102 4.46 -15.31 -9.45
C TYR A 102 3.11 -14.90 -10.02
N LYS A 103 2.10 -14.84 -9.15
CA LYS A 103 0.77 -14.29 -9.43
C LYS A 103 0.38 -13.34 -8.30
N ALA A 104 -0.38 -12.31 -8.59
CA ALA A 104 -1.03 -11.50 -7.56
C ALA A 104 -2.37 -12.13 -7.15
N SER A 105 -2.88 -11.79 -5.97
CA SER A 105 -4.21 -12.21 -5.54
C SER A 105 -5.30 -11.55 -6.41
N PRO A 106 -6.46 -12.21 -6.61
CA PRO A 106 -7.59 -11.60 -7.30
C PRO A 106 -8.01 -10.25 -6.74
N ALA A 107 -8.09 -10.10 -5.41
CA ALA A 107 -8.37 -8.83 -4.77
C ALA A 107 -7.37 -7.74 -5.19
N ALA A 108 -6.06 -8.04 -5.16
CA ALA A 108 -5.05 -7.06 -5.52
C ALA A 108 -5.15 -6.62 -6.98
N TYR A 109 -5.11 -7.55 -7.95
CA TYR A 109 -5.09 -7.13 -9.34
C TYR A 109 -6.43 -6.54 -9.81
N ASN A 110 -7.59 -7.02 -9.34
CA ASN A 110 -8.89 -6.46 -9.70
C ASN A 110 -9.08 -5.04 -9.15
N LEU A 111 -8.77 -4.82 -7.86
CA LEU A 111 -8.85 -3.50 -7.24
C LEU A 111 -8.00 -2.47 -7.99
N HIS A 112 -6.71 -2.81 -8.20
CA HIS A 112 -5.79 -1.88 -8.85
C HIS A 112 -6.12 -1.66 -10.33
N ALA A 113 -6.53 -2.70 -11.07
CA ALA A 113 -6.96 -2.56 -12.46
C ALA A 113 -8.18 -1.65 -12.58
N ALA A 114 -9.18 -1.81 -11.69
CA ALA A 114 -10.38 -0.99 -11.70
C ALA A 114 -10.08 0.48 -11.39
N VAL A 115 -9.29 0.76 -10.34
CA VAL A 115 -8.92 2.12 -9.93
C VAL A 115 -8.08 2.80 -11.01
N LEU A 116 -7.01 2.15 -11.48
CA LEU A 116 -6.15 2.70 -12.51
C LEU A 116 -6.86 2.84 -13.86
N GLY A 117 -7.81 1.94 -14.18
CA GLY A 117 -8.60 2.02 -15.40
C GLY A 117 -9.61 3.18 -15.39
N ALA A 118 -10.27 3.41 -14.24
CA ALA A 118 -11.24 4.49 -14.08
C ALA A 118 -10.58 5.88 -13.96
N ARG A 119 -9.33 5.95 -13.47
CA ARG A 119 -8.61 7.18 -13.13
C ARG A 119 -7.22 7.20 -13.79
N PRO A 120 -7.14 7.67 -15.06
CA PRO A 120 -5.85 7.77 -15.79
C PRO A 120 -4.82 8.71 -15.12
N ASP A 121 -5.26 9.62 -14.28
CA ASP A 121 -4.45 10.55 -13.48
C ASP A 121 -3.80 9.87 -12.26
N ILE A 122 -4.30 8.70 -11.82
CA ILE A 122 -3.70 7.90 -10.78
C ILE A 122 -2.63 6.99 -11.38
N ASN A 123 -1.39 7.09 -10.87
CA ASN A 123 -0.29 6.22 -11.27
C ASN A 123 0.08 5.19 -10.20
N SER A 124 -0.29 5.43 -8.94
CA SER A 124 -0.01 4.50 -7.85
C SER A 124 -1.15 4.49 -6.82
N ALA A 125 -1.38 3.32 -6.22
CA ALA A 125 -2.36 3.15 -5.15
C ALA A 125 -1.79 2.22 -4.07
N VAL A 126 -1.99 2.58 -2.80
CA VAL A 126 -1.58 1.84 -1.60
C VAL A 126 -2.84 1.38 -0.88
N HIS A 127 -3.00 0.07 -0.72
CA HIS A 127 -4.09 -0.52 0.05
C HIS A 127 -3.53 -1.27 1.26
N THR A 128 -4.04 -0.94 2.46
CA THR A 128 -3.58 -1.52 3.72
C THR A 128 -4.70 -1.76 4.71
N HIS A 129 -4.49 -2.78 5.54
CA HIS A 129 -5.33 -3.18 6.67
C HIS A 129 -4.57 -2.98 7.98
N SER A 130 -4.00 -1.81 8.23
CA SER A 130 -3.35 -1.54 9.50
C SER A 130 -4.37 -1.47 10.64
N PRO A 131 -4.01 -1.82 11.88
CA PRO A 131 -4.92 -1.68 13.02
C PRO A 131 -5.48 -0.26 13.16
N ALA A 132 -4.73 0.76 12.78
CA ALA A 132 -5.17 2.14 12.91
C ALA A 132 -6.22 2.51 11.85
N ASN A 133 -5.95 2.22 10.57
CA ASN A 133 -6.93 2.53 9.53
C ASN A 133 -8.14 1.61 9.57
N LEU A 134 -7.99 0.33 9.98
CA LEU A 134 -9.11 -0.57 10.28
C LEU A 134 -10.03 0.04 11.33
N ALA A 135 -9.48 0.48 12.47
CA ALA A 135 -10.28 1.04 13.56
C ALA A 135 -10.99 2.34 13.15
N VAL A 136 -10.32 3.23 12.38
CA VAL A 136 -10.95 4.46 11.88
C VAL A 136 -12.00 4.15 10.80
N SER A 137 -11.77 3.14 9.95
CA SER A 137 -12.76 2.72 8.93
C SER A 137 -14.05 2.18 9.55
N ALA A 138 -13.97 1.63 10.75
CA ALA A 138 -15.11 1.14 11.52
C ALA A 138 -15.86 2.24 12.31
N GLN A 139 -15.31 3.46 12.36
CA GLN A 139 -15.95 4.58 13.07
C GLN A 139 -16.95 5.30 12.14
N ARG A 140 -18.14 5.61 12.66
CA ARG A 140 -19.21 6.25 11.89
C ARG A 140 -18.78 7.57 11.23
N HIS A 141 -17.98 8.35 11.92
CA HIS A 141 -17.48 9.65 11.42
C HIS A 141 -16.19 9.55 10.60
N GLY A 142 -15.55 8.37 10.53
CA GLY A 142 -14.28 8.21 9.82
C GLY A 142 -13.13 9.00 10.45
N LEU A 143 -12.27 9.57 9.62
CA LEU A 143 -11.13 10.38 10.08
C LEU A 143 -11.59 11.79 10.47
N LEU A 144 -11.37 12.16 11.73
CA LEU A 144 -11.62 13.52 12.26
C LEU A 144 -10.43 14.44 11.98
N PRO A 145 -10.65 15.74 11.71
CA PRO A 145 -9.58 16.70 11.40
C PRO A 145 -8.84 17.22 12.65
N ILE A 146 -8.56 16.36 13.63
CA ILE A 146 -7.99 16.73 14.94
C ILE A 146 -6.47 16.84 14.96
N THR A 147 -5.81 16.60 13.82
CA THR A 147 -4.36 16.77 13.69
C THR A 147 -4.01 17.52 12.43
N GLN A 148 -2.80 18.09 12.37
CA GLN A 148 -2.29 18.73 11.16
C GLN A 148 -2.26 17.78 9.95
N GLN A 149 -1.98 16.52 10.17
CA GLN A 149 -1.99 15.48 9.13
C GLN A 149 -3.42 15.17 8.69
N ALA A 150 -4.34 14.99 9.64
CA ALA A 150 -5.75 14.67 9.35
C ALA A 150 -6.45 15.80 8.58
N MET A 151 -6.16 17.07 8.91
CA MET A 151 -6.73 18.23 8.20
C MET A 151 -6.42 18.27 6.70
N ARG A 152 -5.36 17.58 6.22
CA ARG A 152 -5.06 17.47 4.78
C ARG A 152 -6.16 16.73 4.02
N PHE A 153 -6.85 15.84 4.70
CA PHE A 153 -7.86 14.94 4.16
C PHE A 153 -9.29 15.42 4.42
N TRP A 154 -9.48 16.57 5.07
CA TRP A 154 -10.80 17.08 5.42
C TRP A 154 -11.68 17.25 4.19
N ASN A 155 -12.87 16.62 4.18
CA ASN A 155 -13.81 16.54 3.06
C ASN A 155 -13.21 15.97 1.76
N ARG A 156 -12.17 15.13 1.85
CA ARG A 156 -11.46 14.56 0.69
C ARG A 156 -11.33 13.04 0.76
N ILE A 157 -12.06 12.41 1.63
CA ILE A 157 -12.05 10.95 1.82
C ILE A 157 -13.38 10.39 1.31
N ALA A 158 -13.31 9.53 0.30
CA ALA A 158 -14.44 8.71 -0.08
C ALA A 158 -14.71 7.66 0.99
N ARG A 159 -15.96 7.24 1.14
CA ARG A 159 -16.35 6.11 1.98
C ARG A 159 -17.05 5.07 1.13
N TYR A 160 -16.71 3.82 1.37
CA TYR A 160 -17.31 2.70 0.66
C TYR A 160 -17.76 1.65 1.66
N PRO A 161 -19.07 1.31 1.71
CA PRO A 161 -19.56 0.25 2.59
C PRO A 161 -18.97 -1.08 2.12
N ASN A 162 -18.21 -1.74 2.99
CA ASN A 162 -17.52 -2.98 2.67
C ASN A 162 -18.49 -4.18 2.67
N LEU A 163 -19.30 -4.25 1.64
CA LEU A 163 -20.30 -5.32 1.49
C LEU A 163 -20.14 -6.07 0.17
N THR A 164 -19.18 -5.69 -0.65
CA THR A 164 -18.95 -6.29 -1.96
C THR A 164 -17.68 -7.13 -1.97
N ASP A 165 -17.67 -8.14 -2.81
CA ASP A 165 -16.53 -8.98 -3.05
C ASP A 165 -15.55 -8.27 -4.00
N ASP A 166 -14.54 -7.58 -3.43
CA ASP A 166 -13.46 -6.92 -4.17
C ASP A 166 -12.52 -7.90 -4.90
N THR A 167 -12.65 -9.19 -4.64
CA THR A 167 -11.95 -10.23 -5.40
C THR A 167 -12.54 -10.40 -6.80
N THR A 168 -13.72 -9.88 -7.05
CA THR A 168 -14.36 -9.88 -8.36
C THR A 168 -14.11 -8.58 -9.12
N ARG A 169 -14.16 -8.65 -10.45
CA ARG A 169 -14.04 -7.46 -11.31
C ARG A 169 -15.22 -6.48 -11.11
N GLU A 170 -16.41 -7.01 -10.88
CA GLU A 170 -17.62 -6.19 -10.66
C GLU A 170 -17.50 -5.42 -9.34
N GLY A 171 -17.17 -6.09 -8.23
CA GLY A 171 -17.01 -5.43 -6.94
C GLY A 171 -15.89 -4.40 -6.93
N ALA A 172 -14.74 -4.71 -7.55
CA ALA A 172 -13.65 -3.75 -7.73
C ALA A 172 -14.07 -2.54 -8.59
N GLY A 173 -14.92 -2.74 -9.61
CA GLY A 173 -15.48 -1.66 -10.42
C GLY A 173 -16.40 -0.74 -9.61
N GLN A 174 -17.24 -1.30 -8.74
CA GLN A 174 -18.10 -0.52 -7.83
C GLN A 174 -17.26 0.30 -6.84
N LEU A 175 -16.18 -0.27 -6.31
CA LEU A 175 -15.25 0.43 -5.44
C LEU A 175 -14.55 1.58 -6.17
N ALA A 176 -14.07 1.36 -7.39
CA ALA A 176 -13.44 2.41 -8.19
C ALA A 176 -14.43 3.54 -8.51
N ALA A 177 -15.70 3.22 -8.79
CA ALA A 177 -16.75 4.22 -8.99
C ALA A 177 -17.03 5.04 -7.72
N ALA A 178 -17.03 4.40 -6.54
CA ALA A 178 -17.23 5.08 -5.27
C ALA A 178 -16.04 5.97 -4.88
N LEU A 179 -14.82 5.67 -5.33
CA LEU A 179 -13.67 6.55 -5.16
C LEU A 179 -13.92 7.91 -5.83
N GLY A 180 -14.59 7.93 -6.99
CA GLY A 180 -14.88 9.15 -7.73
C GLY A 180 -13.64 9.98 -7.99
N GLU A 181 -13.69 11.28 -7.66
CA GLU A 181 -12.56 12.21 -7.80
C GLU A 181 -11.61 12.23 -6.56
N HIS A 182 -11.94 11.46 -5.53
CA HIS A 182 -11.12 11.42 -4.31
C HIS A 182 -9.80 10.66 -4.54
N TRP A 183 -8.85 10.93 -3.64
CA TRP A 183 -7.53 10.30 -3.64
C TRP A 183 -7.34 9.35 -2.45
N VAL A 184 -8.25 9.41 -1.51
CA VAL A 184 -8.28 8.54 -0.33
C VAL A 184 -9.67 7.97 -0.18
N MET A 185 -9.75 6.70 0.17
CA MET A 185 -11.00 6.02 0.51
C MET A 185 -10.83 5.23 1.80
N LEU A 186 -11.81 5.34 2.68
CA LEU A 186 -12.02 4.39 3.77
C LEU A 186 -13.04 3.34 3.31
N LEU A 187 -12.61 2.10 3.29
CA LEU A 187 -13.48 0.95 3.12
C LEU A 187 -14.00 0.58 4.52
N GLU A 188 -15.31 0.70 4.73
CA GLU A 188 -15.91 0.50 6.07
C GLU A 188 -15.61 -0.90 6.60
N ASN A 189 -15.08 -0.98 7.83
CA ASN A 189 -14.64 -2.23 8.50
C ASN A 189 -13.56 -3.03 7.76
N HIS A 190 -12.84 -2.44 6.79
CA HIS A 190 -11.89 -3.17 5.96
C HIS A 190 -10.51 -2.53 5.91
N GLY A 191 -10.41 -1.21 5.84
CA GLY A 191 -9.11 -0.55 5.73
C GLY A 191 -9.13 0.72 4.89
N ALA A 192 -8.03 1.01 4.23
CA ALA A 192 -7.88 2.23 3.45
C ALA A 192 -7.22 1.99 2.09
N LEU A 193 -7.63 2.80 1.11
CA LEU A 193 -6.98 2.96 -0.19
C LEU A 193 -6.48 4.40 -0.31
N VAL A 194 -5.21 4.59 -0.62
CA VAL A 194 -4.59 5.91 -0.83
C VAL A 194 -3.91 5.94 -2.19
N CYS A 195 -4.29 6.88 -3.04
CA CYS A 195 -3.83 7.03 -4.41
C CYS A 195 -2.90 8.23 -4.57
N GLY A 196 -2.11 8.23 -5.64
CA GLY A 196 -1.23 9.35 -6.00
C GLY A 196 -0.98 9.43 -7.50
N THR A 197 -0.62 10.63 -7.97
CA THR A 197 -0.11 10.86 -9.33
C THR A 197 1.26 10.25 -9.54
N THR A 198 1.99 10.00 -8.44
CA THR A 198 3.28 9.31 -8.39
C THR A 198 3.29 8.28 -7.27
N LEU A 199 4.25 7.36 -7.31
CA LEU A 199 4.47 6.41 -6.21
C LEU A 199 4.87 7.13 -4.91
N ALA A 200 5.73 8.14 -5.02
CA ALA A 200 6.15 8.95 -3.89
C ALA A 200 4.95 9.63 -3.20
N GLU A 201 4.03 10.18 -3.99
CA GLU A 201 2.82 10.81 -3.47
C GLU A 201 1.90 9.82 -2.77
N ALA A 202 1.61 8.67 -3.40
CA ALA A 202 0.76 7.65 -2.79
C ALA A 202 1.33 7.16 -1.45
N TYR A 203 2.65 6.91 -1.40
CA TYR A 203 3.35 6.50 -0.18
C TYR A 203 3.33 7.59 0.91
N ILE A 204 3.67 8.84 0.58
CA ILE A 204 3.72 9.95 1.54
C ILE A 204 2.33 10.27 2.10
N TYR A 205 1.30 10.29 1.25
CA TYR A 205 -0.08 10.48 1.71
C TYR A 205 -0.56 9.32 2.55
N HIS A 206 -0.23 8.08 2.20
CA HIS A 206 -0.53 6.92 3.02
C HIS A 206 0.13 7.03 4.40
N HIS A 207 1.40 7.44 4.47
CA HIS A 207 2.10 7.64 5.74
C HIS A 207 1.41 8.72 6.61
N PHE A 208 1.01 9.85 6.04
CA PHE A 208 0.27 10.89 6.78
C PHE A 208 -1.12 10.42 7.20
N PHE A 209 -1.80 9.67 6.35
CA PHE A 209 -3.12 9.11 6.67
C PHE A 209 -3.03 8.15 7.85
N GLU A 210 -2.06 7.25 7.83
CA GLU A 210 -1.80 6.28 8.89
C GLU A 210 -1.44 6.97 10.22
N LEU A 211 -0.59 7.99 10.18
CA LEU A 211 -0.24 8.79 11.34
C LEU A 211 -1.48 9.51 11.92
N ALA A 212 -2.35 10.04 11.07
CA ALA A 212 -3.59 10.68 11.48
C ALA A 212 -4.56 9.70 12.14
N CYS A 213 -4.71 8.49 11.58
CA CYS A 213 -5.52 7.42 12.16
C CYS A 213 -5.01 7.01 13.55
N ARG A 214 -3.70 6.79 13.69
CA ARG A 214 -3.08 6.46 14.99
C ARG A 214 -3.30 7.55 16.02
N ALA A 215 -3.12 8.82 15.63
CA ALA A 215 -3.32 9.95 16.52
C ALA A 215 -4.79 10.07 16.98
N GLN A 216 -5.75 9.82 16.08
CA GLN A 216 -7.18 9.80 16.44
C GLN A 216 -7.51 8.73 17.48
N LEU A 217 -7.00 7.51 17.29
CA LEU A 217 -7.22 6.43 18.25
C LEU A 217 -6.65 6.77 19.62
N GLY A 218 -5.44 7.33 19.66
CA GLY A 218 -4.81 7.79 20.90
C GLY A 218 -5.62 8.91 21.59
N ALA A 219 -6.09 9.88 20.82
CA ALA A 219 -6.88 11.00 21.36
C ALA A 219 -8.27 10.54 21.90
N LEU A 220 -8.88 9.55 21.27
CA LEU A 220 -10.19 9.02 21.71
C LEU A 220 -10.08 8.03 22.87
N ALA A 221 -8.94 7.38 23.07
CA ALA A 221 -8.80 6.28 24.04
C ALA A 221 -9.05 6.70 25.50
N GLY A 222 -8.77 7.94 25.86
CA GLY A 222 -8.93 8.46 27.23
C GLY A 222 -10.28 9.12 27.51
N GLY A 223 -11.17 9.24 26.53
CA GLY A 223 -12.45 9.94 26.68
C GLY A 223 -12.31 11.45 26.94
N ALA A 224 -11.12 12.02 26.72
CA ALA A 224 -10.90 13.45 26.83
C ALA A 224 -11.66 14.23 25.74
N GLU A 225 -12.10 15.44 26.08
CA GLU A 225 -12.71 16.34 25.10
C GLU A 225 -11.68 16.69 24.00
N LEU A 226 -12.11 16.59 22.75
CA LEU A 226 -11.25 16.86 21.60
C LEU A 226 -11.30 18.34 21.20
N ILE A 227 -10.16 18.92 20.91
CA ILE A 227 -10.07 20.20 20.20
C ILE A 227 -10.24 19.93 18.71
N VAL A 228 -11.43 20.21 18.19
CA VAL A 228 -11.73 20.08 16.75
C VAL A 228 -11.62 21.46 16.11
N PRO A 229 -10.70 21.66 15.14
CA PRO A 229 -10.57 22.93 14.42
C PRO A 229 -11.85 23.29 13.66
N SER A 230 -12.09 24.59 13.48
CA SER A 230 -13.26 25.04 12.72
C SER A 230 -13.16 24.65 11.24
N PRO A 231 -14.31 24.58 10.53
CA PRO A 231 -14.32 24.29 9.09
C PRO A 231 -13.43 25.22 8.26
N GLU A 232 -13.33 26.51 8.63
CA GLU A 232 -12.50 27.50 7.95
C GLU A 232 -11.00 27.19 8.10
N VAL A 233 -10.58 26.78 9.31
CA VAL A 233 -9.20 26.35 9.57
C VAL A 233 -8.88 25.09 8.77
N CYS A 234 -9.79 24.12 8.73
CA CYS A 234 -9.63 22.91 7.95
C CYS A 234 -9.53 23.20 6.44
N ALA A 235 -10.41 24.06 5.92
CA ALA A 235 -10.40 24.47 4.52
C ALA A 235 -9.09 25.16 4.12
N ALA A 236 -8.62 26.10 4.94
CA ALA A 236 -7.33 26.77 4.72
C ALA A 236 -6.16 25.77 4.72
N ARG A 237 -6.22 24.75 5.58
CA ARG A 237 -5.19 23.71 5.64
C ARG A 237 -5.22 22.82 4.40
N VAL A 238 -6.40 22.41 3.93
CA VAL A 238 -6.58 21.67 2.68
C VAL A 238 -6.04 22.45 1.50
N ALA A 239 -6.40 23.74 1.37
CA ALA A 239 -5.92 24.59 0.28
C ALA A 239 -4.38 24.69 0.22
N LYS A 240 -3.71 24.64 1.39
CA LYS A 240 -2.25 24.75 1.49
C LYS A 240 -1.54 23.40 1.29
N PHE A 241 -2.06 22.30 1.83
CA PHE A 241 -1.35 21.03 1.98
C PHE A 241 -2.09 19.80 1.41
N GLY A 242 -3.32 19.95 1.01
CA GLY A 242 -4.12 18.85 0.45
C GLY A 242 -4.04 18.71 -1.08
N ARG A 243 -3.09 19.43 -1.73
CA ARG A 243 -2.95 19.40 -3.20
C ARG A 243 -2.35 18.06 -3.63
N THR A 244 -2.86 17.51 -4.72
CA THR A 244 -2.27 16.39 -5.42
C THR A 244 -1.23 16.85 -6.44
N GLY A 245 -0.29 15.95 -6.83
CA GLY A 245 0.79 16.29 -7.75
C GLY A 245 1.92 17.11 -7.11
N VAL A 246 2.00 17.11 -5.77
CA VAL A 246 3.01 17.89 -5.02
C VAL A 246 4.24 17.06 -4.68
N TYR A 247 4.09 15.74 -4.59
CA TYR A 247 5.19 14.85 -4.21
C TYR A 247 5.63 14.00 -5.40
N ASP A 248 6.93 14.01 -5.65
CA ASP A 248 7.61 13.30 -6.71
C ASP A 248 8.89 12.59 -6.21
N SER A 249 9.70 12.08 -7.12
CA SER A 249 10.96 11.41 -6.81
C SER A 249 11.99 12.29 -6.11
N ASP A 250 11.90 13.62 -6.26
CA ASP A 250 12.84 14.59 -5.70
C ASP A 250 12.34 15.17 -4.37
N SER A 251 11.13 14.83 -3.96
CA SER A 251 10.55 15.26 -2.70
C SER A 251 11.38 14.76 -1.51
N ARG A 252 11.74 15.66 -0.59
CA ARG A 252 12.65 15.38 0.53
C ARG A 252 12.26 14.13 1.35
N ASP A 253 10.95 13.93 1.58
CA ASP A 253 10.46 12.81 2.39
C ASP A 253 10.61 11.48 1.64
N TRP A 254 10.44 11.49 0.31
CA TRP A 254 10.72 10.32 -0.53
C TRP A 254 12.21 10.03 -0.61
N VAL A 255 13.05 11.03 -0.86
CA VAL A 255 14.52 10.88 -0.93
C VAL A 255 15.06 10.32 0.39
N ALA A 256 14.61 10.86 1.53
CA ALA A 256 15.02 10.37 2.85
C ALA A 256 14.55 8.92 3.09
N SER A 257 13.32 8.59 2.68
CA SER A 257 12.76 7.25 2.78
C SER A 257 13.52 6.25 1.91
N MET A 258 13.87 6.63 0.68
CA MET A 258 14.68 5.79 -0.20
C MET A 258 16.08 5.53 0.35
N ALA A 259 16.72 6.54 0.97
CA ALA A 259 18.01 6.35 1.65
C ALA A 259 17.90 5.38 2.83
N LEU A 260 16.79 5.38 3.56
CA LEU A 260 16.52 4.42 4.63
C LEU A 260 16.42 3.00 4.08
N VAL A 261 15.65 2.80 2.99
CA VAL A 261 15.50 1.47 2.36
C VAL A 261 16.84 0.95 1.82
N GLU A 262 17.62 1.81 1.17
CA GLU A 262 18.94 1.45 0.65
C GLU A 262 19.87 0.95 1.76
N LYS A 263 19.77 1.56 2.94
CA LYS A 263 20.57 1.18 4.11
C LYS A 263 20.09 -0.13 4.75
N LEU A 264 18.76 -0.31 4.90
CA LEU A 264 18.20 -1.41 5.69
C LEU A 264 17.87 -2.66 4.87
N TYR A 265 17.53 -2.48 3.61
CA TYR A 265 16.96 -3.52 2.76
C TYR A 265 17.58 -3.55 1.35
N PRO A 266 18.91 -3.56 1.18
CA PRO A 266 19.56 -3.38 -0.13
C PRO A 266 19.19 -4.46 -1.16
N ASP A 267 18.60 -5.58 -0.71
CA ASP A 267 18.14 -6.69 -1.54
C ASP A 267 16.85 -6.39 -2.35
N TYR A 268 16.17 -5.27 -2.10
CA TYR A 268 14.94 -4.91 -2.79
C TYR A 268 15.10 -4.75 -4.32
N LYS A 269 16.31 -4.45 -4.77
CA LYS A 269 16.66 -4.30 -6.19
C LYS A 269 16.89 -5.63 -6.94
N THR A 270 16.82 -6.75 -6.25
CA THR A 270 17.14 -8.07 -6.87
C THR A 270 15.96 -8.68 -7.61
#